data_485be99029ccaafce7ded1fc56bb7013
#
_entry.id   485be99029ccaafce7ded1fc56bb7013
#
_cell.length_a   1.000
_cell.length_b   1.000
_cell.length_c   1.000
_cell.angle_alpha   90.00
_cell.angle_beta   90.00
_cell.angle_gamma   90.00
#
_symmetry.space_group_name_H-M   'P 1'
#
loop_
_entity.id
_entity.type
_entity.pdbx_description
1 polymer ?
#
loop_
_entity_poly.entity_id
_entity_poly.type
_entity_poly.pdbx_seq_one_letter_code
_entity_poly.pdbx_strand_id
1 'polypeptide(L)'
;MRHCQAVVIGGGCGGLAAAAKLKHEGLSDVVLIERDIELGGVLNQCIHNGFGLTTFKEQLSGPAFAERYEREAVDIGVEIKLGTMVTHMSSDRFVEYVSKEEGYQKLQSDIIILAVGCYERSRGALGIPGERPAGVYTAGQAQRYLNIDGYMVGQKVFILGSGDIGLIMARRMSLEGAEVLGVAELMPYSNGLPRNMKQCLDDFGIPLYLSHTVTNIYGRDRLERIELTKVDDKRQPIKGSEMYFDVDTLLLSVGLIPENTLAEEAGIEMDPSIRGPIVDENYMTSVPGIFACGNGLHVHDLADFVTKQAGEAAVGAARYYEALKQRLKEAHDGDEAETFGLSTDDDDESLASNSYCEAHAGNMVSYVVPAKLHKKSLPKAVTLYFRVRKPMNDVTIEISKGDKLMRSINKDVVIPSEMEQVVIAGKNLEEADGDLTVQIKEN
;
A
#
# COMPACT_ATOMS: atom_id res chain seq x y z
N MET A 1 9.59 -14.43 28.16
CA MET A 1 9.13 -13.79 26.91
C MET A 1 10.37 -13.32 26.18
N ARG A 2 10.46 -13.54 24.85
CA ARG A 2 11.58 -13.06 24.04
C ARG A 2 11.45 -11.55 23.79
N HIS A 3 12.56 -10.85 23.81
CA HIS A 3 12.68 -9.45 23.37
C HIS A 3 13.58 -9.38 22.12
N CYS A 4 13.29 -8.49 21.18
CA CYS A 4 14.12 -8.18 20.02
C CYS A 4 14.14 -6.67 19.75
N GLN A 5 15.10 -6.20 18.95
CA GLN A 5 15.23 -4.77 18.62
C GLN A 5 14.12 -4.32 17.67
N ALA A 6 13.80 -5.14 16.67
CA ALA A 6 12.76 -4.78 15.70
C ALA A 6 11.97 -6.01 15.22
N VAL A 7 10.66 -5.81 15.07
CA VAL A 7 9.76 -6.74 14.38
C VAL A 7 9.23 -6.06 13.10
N VAL A 8 9.32 -6.77 11.98
CA VAL A 8 8.68 -6.38 10.73
C VAL A 8 7.53 -7.35 10.46
N ILE A 9 6.31 -6.85 10.32
CA ILE A 9 5.11 -7.65 10.10
C ILE A 9 4.73 -7.58 8.62
N GLY A 10 4.87 -8.73 7.93
CA GLY A 10 4.62 -8.91 6.51
C GLY A 10 5.91 -9.11 5.70
N GLY A 11 6.02 -10.25 5.00
CA GLY A 11 7.18 -10.66 4.20
C GLY A 11 7.05 -10.36 2.71
N GLY A 12 6.20 -9.38 2.32
CA GLY A 12 6.18 -8.81 0.98
C GLY A 12 7.40 -7.93 0.71
N CYS A 13 7.52 -7.37 -0.50
CA CYS A 13 8.68 -6.55 -0.89
C CYS A 13 8.94 -5.37 0.06
N GLY A 14 7.89 -4.75 0.61
CA GLY A 14 8.05 -3.67 1.59
C GLY A 14 8.69 -4.15 2.89
N GLY A 15 8.19 -5.27 3.46
CA GLY A 15 8.76 -5.82 4.69
C GLY A 15 10.17 -6.35 4.52
N LEU A 16 10.46 -7.02 3.42
CA LEU A 16 11.81 -7.48 3.08
C LEU A 16 12.80 -6.32 2.98
N ALA A 17 12.42 -5.26 2.24
CA ALA A 17 13.24 -4.06 2.10
C ALA A 17 13.45 -3.34 3.46
N ALA A 18 12.40 -3.24 4.29
CA ALA A 18 12.49 -2.65 5.62
C ALA A 18 13.41 -3.46 6.54
N ALA A 19 13.23 -4.79 6.59
CA ALA A 19 14.03 -5.66 7.46
C ALA A 19 15.51 -5.65 7.08
N ALA A 20 15.84 -5.78 5.79
CA ALA A 20 17.21 -5.68 5.30
C ALA A 20 17.81 -4.31 5.63
N LYS A 21 17.04 -3.23 5.41
CA LYS A 21 17.49 -1.87 5.69
C LYS A 21 17.75 -1.63 7.18
N LEU A 22 16.92 -2.13 8.10
CA LEU A 22 17.19 -2.08 9.54
C LEU A 22 18.52 -2.72 9.92
N LYS A 23 18.84 -3.88 9.33
CA LYS A 23 20.14 -4.55 9.52
C LYS A 23 21.28 -3.69 9.01
N HIS A 24 21.15 -3.05 7.84
CA HIS A 24 22.15 -2.12 7.29
C HIS A 24 22.33 -0.87 8.16
N GLU A 25 21.29 -0.41 8.85
CA GLU A 25 21.37 0.70 9.83
C GLU A 25 21.92 0.27 11.20
N GLY A 26 22.32 -0.99 11.36
CA GLY A 26 23.05 -1.48 12.53
C GLY A 26 22.25 -2.24 13.57
N LEU A 27 20.96 -2.51 13.34
CA LEU A 27 20.19 -3.35 14.25
C LEU A 27 20.61 -4.83 14.05
N SER A 28 20.97 -5.49 15.13
CA SER A 28 21.48 -6.87 15.09
C SER A 28 20.37 -7.93 15.23
N ASP A 29 19.28 -7.63 15.94
CA ASP A 29 18.18 -8.54 16.21
C ASP A 29 16.88 -8.02 15.55
N VAL A 30 16.69 -8.41 14.28
CA VAL A 30 15.54 -8.05 13.45
C VAL A 30 14.78 -9.31 13.08
N VAL A 31 13.51 -9.37 13.44
CA VAL A 31 12.59 -10.49 13.17
C VAL A 31 11.57 -10.06 12.13
N LEU A 32 11.46 -10.80 11.03
CA LEU A 32 10.42 -10.64 10.02
C LEU A 32 9.40 -11.78 10.17
N ILE A 33 8.12 -11.42 10.30
CA ILE A 33 7.03 -12.39 10.47
C ILE A 33 6.14 -12.36 9.22
N GLU A 34 6.00 -13.53 8.56
CA GLU A 34 5.18 -13.71 7.38
C GLU A 34 4.16 -14.85 7.60
N ARG A 35 2.90 -14.55 7.31
CA ARG A 35 1.79 -15.51 7.46
C ARG A 35 1.79 -16.63 6.40
N ASP A 36 2.29 -16.32 5.20
CA ASP A 36 2.41 -17.32 4.14
C ASP A 36 3.64 -18.22 4.36
N ILE A 37 3.70 -19.32 3.65
CA ILE A 37 4.82 -20.28 3.70
C ILE A 37 6.01 -19.82 2.83
N GLU A 38 5.85 -18.73 2.10
CA GLU A 38 6.83 -18.14 1.18
C GLU A 38 6.92 -16.63 1.37
N LEU A 39 8.11 -16.07 1.15
CA LEU A 39 8.34 -14.62 1.07
C LEU A 39 7.91 -14.06 -0.29
N GLY A 40 7.86 -12.72 -0.41
CA GLY A 40 7.54 -12.02 -1.66
C GLY A 40 6.10 -11.53 -1.75
N GLY A 41 5.18 -12.12 -1.00
CA GLY A 41 3.78 -11.70 -0.93
C GLY A 41 3.09 -11.71 -2.31
N VAL A 42 2.32 -10.67 -2.62
CA VAL A 42 1.57 -10.58 -3.88
C VAL A 42 2.43 -10.59 -5.13
N LEU A 43 3.73 -10.27 -5.03
CA LEU A 43 4.62 -10.28 -6.19
C LEU A 43 4.84 -11.67 -6.78
N ASN A 44 4.73 -12.73 -5.99
CA ASN A 44 4.90 -14.11 -6.45
C ASN A 44 3.89 -14.47 -7.55
N GLN A 45 2.68 -13.91 -7.50
CA GLN A 45 1.67 -14.14 -8.55
C GLN A 45 1.78 -13.17 -9.74
N CYS A 46 2.61 -12.12 -9.66
CA CYS A 46 2.80 -11.10 -10.69
C CYS A 46 3.85 -11.53 -11.72
N ILE A 47 3.56 -12.52 -12.55
CA ILE A 47 4.53 -13.09 -13.52
C ILE A 47 4.79 -12.21 -14.74
N HIS A 48 4.09 -11.07 -14.87
CA HIS A 48 4.35 -10.06 -15.91
C HIS A 48 5.57 -9.19 -15.59
N ASN A 49 6.10 -8.53 -16.59
CA ASN A 49 7.22 -7.59 -16.47
C ASN A 49 6.74 -6.22 -16.01
N GLY A 50 7.69 -5.39 -15.54
CA GLY A 50 7.46 -3.99 -15.17
C GLY A 50 7.98 -3.61 -13.79
N PHE A 51 8.63 -4.52 -13.09
CA PHE A 51 9.24 -4.32 -11.77
C PHE A 51 10.74 -4.02 -11.91
N GLY A 52 11.31 -3.27 -10.97
CA GLY A 52 12.74 -3.03 -10.85
C GLY A 52 13.33 -1.96 -11.75
N LEU A 53 12.53 -1.33 -12.61
CA LEU A 53 13.02 -0.32 -13.54
C LEU A 53 13.64 0.89 -12.83
N THR A 54 13.06 1.31 -11.72
CA THR A 54 13.55 2.44 -10.94
C THR A 54 14.66 2.02 -10.00
N THR A 55 14.50 0.89 -9.32
CA THR A 55 15.41 0.42 -8.27
C THR A 55 16.66 -0.24 -8.84
N PHE A 56 16.47 -1.23 -9.71
CA PHE A 56 17.57 -2.05 -10.23
C PHE A 56 18.03 -1.66 -11.65
N LYS A 57 17.32 -0.73 -12.32
CA LYS A 57 17.54 -0.38 -13.73
C LYS A 57 17.39 -1.56 -14.67
N GLU A 58 16.63 -2.55 -14.26
CA GLU A 58 16.33 -3.78 -14.99
C GLU A 58 14.83 -4.01 -15.03
N GLN A 59 14.36 -4.66 -16.09
CA GLN A 59 12.96 -5.06 -16.21
C GLN A 59 12.79 -6.48 -15.69
N LEU A 60 12.20 -6.62 -14.52
CA LEU A 60 12.00 -7.89 -13.83
C LEU A 60 10.52 -8.30 -13.84
N SER A 61 10.26 -9.60 -13.61
CA SER A 61 8.95 -10.09 -13.17
C SER A 61 8.78 -9.84 -11.66
N GLY A 62 7.55 -9.93 -11.14
CA GLY A 62 7.28 -9.80 -9.71
C GLY A 62 8.08 -10.77 -8.85
N PRO A 63 8.09 -12.09 -9.15
CA PRO A 63 8.90 -13.06 -8.40
C PRO A 63 10.41 -12.74 -8.43
N ALA A 64 10.95 -12.36 -9.60
CA ALA A 64 12.37 -12.01 -9.70
C ALA A 64 12.74 -10.73 -8.93
N PHE A 65 11.80 -9.78 -8.83
CA PHE A 65 11.97 -8.59 -8.00
C PHE A 65 11.95 -8.93 -6.52
N ALA A 66 10.99 -9.76 -6.09
CA ALA A 66 10.87 -10.21 -4.70
C ALA A 66 12.11 -11.01 -4.25
N GLU A 67 12.58 -11.93 -5.09
CA GLU A 67 13.76 -12.78 -4.83
C GLU A 67 15.01 -11.95 -4.50
N ARG A 68 15.20 -10.78 -5.13
CA ARG A 68 16.36 -9.93 -4.83
C ARG A 68 16.34 -9.42 -3.41
N TYR A 69 15.18 -8.97 -2.92
CA TYR A 69 15.03 -8.52 -1.54
C TYR A 69 15.03 -9.66 -0.54
N GLU A 70 14.50 -10.82 -0.93
CA GLU A 70 14.59 -12.03 -0.12
C GLU A 70 16.04 -12.45 0.13
N ARG A 71 16.85 -12.55 -0.95
CA ARG A 71 18.27 -12.85 -0.83
C ARG A 71 19.00 -11.85 0.05
N GLU A 72 18.76 -10.54 -0.16
CA GLU A 72 19.38 -9.50 0.67
C GLU A 72 19.03 -9.68 2.15
N ALA A 73 17.76 -9.92 2.49
CA ALA A 73 17.33 -10.12 3.87
C ALA A 73 17.94 -11.37 4.50
N VAL A 74 18.04 -12.49 3.74
CA VAL A 74 18.64 -13.73 4.19
C VAL A 74 20.16 -13.56 4.39
N ASP A 75 20.84 -12.99 3.40
CA ASP A 75 22.31 -12.84 3.41
C ASP A 75 22.78 -11.93 4.55
N ILE A 76 22.01 -10.88 4.89
CA ILE A 76 22.32 -9.98 6.01
C ILE A 76 21.89 -10.54 7.37
N GLY A 77 21.24 -11.68 7.41
CA GLY A 77 20.87 -12.40 8.64
C GLY A 77 19.64 -11.81 9.36
N VAL A 78 18.58 -11.49 8.62
CA VAL A 78 17.25 -11.24 9.19
C VAL A 78 16.69 -12.57 9.69
N GLU A 79 16.16 -12.62 10.92
CA GLU A 79 15.41 -13.78 11.38
C GLU A 79 14.02 -13.81 10.72
N ILE A 80 13.73 -14.86 9.96
CA ILE A 80 12.49 -14.99 9.19
C ILE A 80 11.61 -16.07 9.80
N LYS A 81 10.34 -15.74 10.11
CA LYS A 81 9.31 -16.64 10.58
C LYS A 81 8.21 -16.77 9.52
N LEU A 82 8.25 -17.85 8.75
CA LEU A 82 7.22 -18.19 7.76
C LEU A 82 6.06 -18.96 8.41
N GLY A 83 4.90 -19.02 7.72
CA GLY A 83 3.71 -19.71 8.21
C GLY A 83 3.28 -19.22 9.61
N THR A 84 3.60 -17.96 9.91
CA THR A 84 3.44 -17.37 11.23
C THR A 84 2.49 -16.17 11.15
N MET A 85 1.31 -16.32 11.73
CA MET A 85 0.26 -15.31 11.73
C MET A 85 0.33 -14.45 12.99
N VAL A 86 0.56 -13.15 12.84
CA VAL A 86 0.37 -12.18 13.91
C VAL A 86 -1.13 -12.04 14.17
N THR A 87 -1.55 -12.27 15.40
CA THR A 87 -2.96 -12.26 15.81
C THR A 87 -3.33 -11.02 16.62
N HIS A 88 -2.36 -10.39 17.25
CA HIS A 88 -2.56 -9.18 18.04
C HIS A 88 -1.27 -8.35 18.13
N MET A 89 -1.42 -7.03 18.23
CA MET A 89 -0.35 -6.08 18.49
C MET A 89 -0.87 -5.02 19.47
N SER A 90 -0.06 -4.66 20.47
CA SER A 90 -0.41 -3.61 21.43
C SER A 90 0.37 -2.32 21.20
N SER A 91 -0.11 -1.22 21.76
CA SER A 91 0.60 0.07 21.81
C SER A 91 1.96 -0.03 22.53
N ASP A 92 2.11 -0.96 23.47
CA ASP A 92 3.38 -1.23 24.18
C ASP A 92 4.36 -2.07 23.38
N ARG A 93 4.09 -2.26 22.09
CA ARG A 93 4.94 -3.01 21.15
C ARG A 93 5.10 -4.49 21.48
N PHE A 94 4.07 -5.11 22.07
CA PHE A 94 3.93 -6.55 22.12
C PHE A 94 3.29 -7.08 20.86
N VAL A 95 3.85 -8.17 20.34
CA VAL A 95 3.31 -8.89 19.20
C VAL A 95 2.95 -10.31 19.66
N GLU A 96 1.70 -10.70 19.42
CA GLU A 96 1.23 -12.07 19.64
C GLU A 96 1.09 -12.77 18.29
N TYR A 97 1.64 -13.97 18.18
CA TYR A 97 1.59 -14.72 16.94
C TYR A 97 1.35 -16.21 17.16
N VAL A 98 0.90 -16.87 16.09
CA VAL A 98 0.69 -18.30 16.05
C VAL A 98 1.41 -18.89 14.85
N SER A 99 2.17 -19.95 15.06
CA SER A 99 2.75 -20.78 14.01
C SER A 99 2.50 -22.25 14.27
N LYS A 100 2.69 -23.08 13.23
CA LYS A 100 2.57 -24.53 13.37
C LYS A 100 3.68 -25.13 14.23
N GLU A 101 4.88 -24.56 14.14
CA GLU A 101 6.08 -25.03 14.80
C GLU A 101 6.15 -24.60 16.26
N GLU A 102 5.81 -23.35 16.56
CA GLU A 102 6.00 -22.76 17.90
C GLU A 102 4.69 -22.64 18.70
N GLY A 103 3.53 -22.85 18.05
CA GLY A 103 2.23 -22.58 18.65
C GLY A 103 2.00 -21.09 18.90
N TYR A 104 1.27 -20.77 19.97
CA TYR A 104 1.04 -19.37 20.38
C TYR A 104 2.24 -18.83 21.14
N GLN A 105 2.73 -17.67 20.71
CA GLN A 105 3.90 -16.99 21.26
C GLN A 105 3.64 -15.50 21.47
N LYS A 106 4.45 -14.90 22.35
CA LYS A 106 4.51 -13.45 22.58
C LYS A 106 5.95 -12.96 22.42
N LEU A 107 6.10 -11.83 21.72
CA LEU A 107 7.36 -11.18 21.44
C LEU A 107 7.26 -9.71 21.81
N GLN A 108 8.22 -9.22 22.61
CA GLN A 108 8.39 -7.79 22.88
C GLN A 108 9.40 -7.21 21.90
N SER A 109 9.16 -5.99 21.41
CA SER A 109 10.06 -5.32 20.51
C SER A 109 10.24 -3.84 20.86
N ASP A 110 11.40 -3.27 20.55
CA ASP A 110 11.63 -1.82 20.68
C ASP A 110 11.00 -1.06 19.49
N ILE A 111 10.93 -1.72 18.33
CA ILE A 111 10.39 -1.17 17.08
C ILE A 111 9.44 -2.19 16.44
N ILE A 112 8.34 -1.72 15.88
CA ILE A 112 7.49 -2.50 14.97
C ILE A 112 7.35 -1.74 13.65
N ILE A 113 7.55 -2.44 12.52
CA ILE A 113 7.23 -1.91 11.19
C ILE A 113 6.08 -2.71 10.60
N LEU A 114 4.96 -2.02 10.32
CA LEU A 114 3.80 -2.59 9.65
C LEU A 114 4.00 -2.53 8.13
N ALA A 115 4.23 -3.68 7.52
CA ALA A 115 4.34 -3.88 6.08
C ALA A 115 3.28 -4.87 5.57
N VAL A 116 2.10 -4.81 6.15
CA VAL A 116 1.00 -5.80 6.07
C VAL A 116 0.26 -5.79 4.73
N GLY A 117 0.49 -4.79 3.88
CA GLY A 117 -0.08 -4.71 2.54
C GLY A 117 -1.56 -4.32 2.52
N CYS A 118 -2.28 -4.84 1.52
CA CYS A 118 -3.67 -4.52 1.28
C CYS A 118 -4.43 -5.74 0.75
N TYR A 119 -5.76 -5.66 0.74
CA TYR A 119 -6.63 -6.65 0.13
C TYR A 119 -7.57 -6.00 -0.90
N GLU A 120 -8.10 -6.81 -1.80
CA GLU A 120 -9.00 -6.34 -2.84
C GLU A 120 -10.42 -6.17 -2.32
N ARG A 121 -11.11 -5.16 -2.83
CA ARG A 121 -12.53 -4.95 -2.54
C ARG A 121 -13.36 -6.06 -3.17
N SER A 122 -14.04 -6.83 -2.33
CA SER A 122 -14.87 -7.97 -2.73
C SER A 122 -16.25 -7.54 -3.27
N ARG A 123 -16.97 -8.51 -3.90
CA ARG A 123 -18.37 -8.32 -4.30
C ARG A 123 -19.25 -7.84 -3.14
N GLY A 124 -19.05 -8.40 -1.94
CA GLY A 124 -19.80 -8.03 -0.74
C GLY A 124 -19.61 -6.56 -0.37
N ALA A 125 -18.39 -6.06 -0.48
CA ALA A 125 -18.08 -4.66 -0.22
C ALA A 125 -18.66 -3.69 -1.28
N LEU A 126 -18.92 -4.18 -2.52
CA LEU A 126 -19.56 -3.40 -3.57
C LEU A 126 -21.08 -3.43 -3.49
N GLY A 127 -21.65 -4.43 -2.82
CA GLY A 127 -23.10 -4.61 -2.75
C GLY A 127 -23.76 -4.89 -4.10
N ILE A 128 -23.05 -5.52 -5.07
CA ILE A 128 -23.62 -5.84 -6.39
C ILE A 128 -24.86 -6.74 -6.23
N PRO A 129 -26.01 -6.33 -6.72
CA PRO A 129 -27.25 -7.12 -6.62
C PRO A 129 -27.20 -8.43 -7.40
N GLY A 130 -28.22 -9.27 -7.20
CA GLY A 130 -28.42 -10.51 -7.94
C GLY A 130 -28.06 -11.76 -7.15
N GLU A 131 -28.01 -12.88 -7.86
CA GLU A 131 -27.72 -14.20 -7.33
C GLU A 131 -26.26 -14.33 -6.88
N ARG A 132 -25.94 -15.41 -6.16
CA ARG A 132 -24.59 -15.64 -5.62
C ARG A 132 -23.96 -16.93 -6.15
N PRO A 133 -23.79 -17.04 -7.47
CA PRO A 133 -23.13 -18.19 -8.07
C PRO A 133 -21.61 -18.18 -7.83
N ALA A 134 -20.96 -19.31 -8.06
CA ALA A 134 -19.52 -19.36 -8.32
C ALA A 134 -19.16 -18.57 -9.60
N GLY A 135 -17.89 -18.19 -9.78
CA GLY A 135 -17.42 -17.47 -10.98
C GLY A 135 -17.28 -15.96 -10.80
N VAL A 136 -17.52 -15.44 -9.58
CA VAL A 136 -17.22 -14.05 -9.26
C VAL A 136 -16.00 -14.00 -8.34
N TYR A 137 -14.90 -13.46 -8.85
CA TYR A 137 -13.60 -13.40 -8.16
C TYR A 137 -13.08 -11.96 -8.13
N THR A 138 -12.20 -11.64 -7.20
CA THR A 138 -11.34 -10.46 -7.36
C THR A 138 -10.26 -10.76 -8.38
N ALA A 139 -9.72 -9.73 -9.03
CA ALA A 139 -8.74 -9.91 -10.10
C ALA A 139 -7.45 -10.56 -9.59
N GLY A 140 -6.97 -10.18 -8.38
CA GLY A 140 -5.80 -10.79 -7.76
C GLY A 140 -6.03 -12.22 -7.29
N GLN A 141 -7.25 -12.55 -6.81
CA GLN A 141 -7.59 -13.95 -6.52
C GLN A 141 -7.54 -14.82 -7.79
N ALA A 142 -8.11 -14.33 -8.89
CA ALA A 142 -8.03 -15.02 -10.18
C ALA A 142 -6.58 -15.14 -10.68
N GLN A 143 -5.77 -14.10 -10.45
CA GLN A 143 -4.35 -14.10 -10.77
C GLN A 143 -3.60 -15.19 -10.00
N ARG A 144 -3.88 -15.37 -8.70
CA ARG A 144 -3.29 -16.44 -7.90
C ARG A 144 -3.68 -17.81 -8.45
N TYR A 145 -4.96 -18.07 -8.65
CA TYR A 145 -5.43 -19.34 -9.19
C TYR A 145 -4.76 -19.68 -10.51
N LEU A 146 -4.65 -18.71 -11.41
CA LEU A 146 -4.09 -18.94 -12.74
C LEU A 146 -2.56 -19.08 -12.71
N ASN A 147 -1.87 -18.21 -11.99
CA ASN A 147 -0.41 -18.07 -12.08
C ASN A 147 0.35 -18.94 -11.06
N ILE A 148 -0.25 -19.26 -9.91
CA ILE A 148 0.37 -20.08 -8.86
C ILE A 148 -0.23 -21.49 -8.87
N ASP A 149 -1.57 -21.58 -8.82
CA ASP A 149 -2.26 -22.84 -8.62
C ASP A 149 -2.53 -23.59 -9.94
N GLY A 150 -2.36 -22.92 -11.11
CA GLY A 150 -2.53 -23.50 -12.44
C GLY A 150 -4.00 -23.78 -12.83
N TYR A 151 -4.97 -23.12 -12.18
CA TYR A 151 -6.39 -23.28 -12.44
C TYR A 151 -6.96 -22.16 -13.31
N MET A 152 -7.59 -22.52 -14.42
CA MET A 152 -8.38 -21.59 -15.22
C MET A 152 -9.70 -21.27 -14.49
N VAL A 153 -9.94 -19.99 -14.22
CA VAL A 153 -11.12 -19.54 -13.45
C VAL A 153 -12.40 -19.45 -14.29
N GLY A 154 -12.28 -19.42 -15.63
CA GLY A 154 -13.41 -19.44 -16.55
C GLY A 154 -13.01 -19.25 -18.01
N GLN A 155 -13.99 -19.36 -18.92
CA GLN A 155 -13.79 -19.31 -20.37
C GLN A 155 -14.34 -18.05 -21.02
N LYS A 156 -15.46 -17.51 -20.49
CA LYS A 156 -16.09 -16.26 -20.93
C LYS A 156 -16.06 -15.24 -19.79
N VAL A 157 -15.18 -14.27 -19.91
CA VAL A 157 -14.79 -13.40 -18.81
C VAL A 157 -15.26 -11.97 -19.07
N PHE A 158 -15.79 -11.33 -18.07
CA PHE A 158 -15.99 -9.88 -18.02
C PHE A 158 -15.23 -9.31 -16.81
N ILE A 159 -14.72 -8.09 -16.92
CA ILE A 159 -13.93 -7.47 -15.87
C ILE A 159 -14.58 -6.15 -15.46
N LEU A 160 -14.81 -5.97 -14.16
CA LEU A 160 -15.29 -4.72 -13.57
C LEU A 160 -14.13 -3.98 -12.91
N GLY A 161 -13.82 -2.81 -13.42
CA GLY A 161 -12.73 -1.95 -13.01
C GLY A 161 -11.55 -2.00 -13.98
N SER A 162 -11.09 -0.83 -14.42
CA SER A 162 -9.98 -0.64 -15.36
C SER A 162 -8.64 -0.31 -14.66
N GLY A 163 -8.49 -0.66 -13.39
CA GLY A 163 -7.20 -0.58 -12.70
C GLY A 163 -6.19 -1.57 -13.29
N ASP A 164 -4.91 -1.37 -13.04
CA ASP A 164 -3.82 -2.14 -13.67
C ASP A 164 -3.99 -3.67 -13.53
N ILE A 165 -4.39 -4.17 -12.35
CA ILE A 165 -4.62 -5.60 -12.16
C ILE A 165 -5.72 -6.12 -13.10
N GLY A 166 -6.81 -5.36 -13.26
CA GLY A 166 -7.90 -5.73 -14.18
C GLY A 166 -7.43 -5.79 -15.64
N LEU A 167 -6.64 -4.80 -16.07
CA LEU A 167 -6.06 -4.76 -17.42
C LEU A 167 -5.08 -5.91 -17.64
N ILE A 168 -4.18 -6.14 -16.70
CA ILE A 168 -3.21 -7.25 -16.75
C ILE A 168 -3.94 -8.60 -16.82
N MET A 169 -5.02 -8.77 -16.04
CA MET A 169 -5.80 -10.00 -16.07
C MET A 169 -6.61 -10.14 -17.35
N ALA A 170 -7.10 -9.06 -17.97
CA ALA A 170 -7.72 -9.12 -19.29
C ALA A 170 -6.76 -9.74 -20.33
N ARG A 171 -5.54 -9.23 -20.40
CA ARG A 171 -4.49 -9.80 -21.25
C ARG A 171 -4.13 -11.23 -20.85
N ARG A 172 -3.94 -11.50 -19.55
CA ARG A 172 -3.54 -12.82 -19.06
C ARG A 172 -4.57 -13.89 -19.38
N MET A 173 -5.84 -13.63 -19.14
CA MET A 173 -6.93 -14.56 -19.47
C MET A 173 -7.01 -14.84 -20.98
N SER A 174 -6.84 -13.80 -21.82
CA SER A 174 -6.83 -13.96 -23.27
C SER A 174 -5.66 -14.82 -23.75
N LEU A 175 -4.47 -14.66 -23.16
CA LEU A 175 -3.29 -15.48 -23.49
C LEU A 175 -3.47 -16.95 -23.10
N GLU A 176 -4.27 -17.26 -22.10
CA GLU A 176 -4.62 -18.63 -21.70
C GLU A 176 -5.84 -19.17 -22.44
N GLY A 177 -6.35 -18.45 -23.44
CA GLY A 177 -7.41 -18.91 -24.32
C GLY A 177 -8.83 -18.60 -23.87
N ALA A 178 -9.04 -17.81 -22.83
CA ALA A 178 -10.36 -17.32 -22.47
C ALA A 178 -10.81 -16.17 -23.40
N GLU A 179 -12.11 -16.09 -23.65
CA GLU A 179 -12.75 -14.96 -24.33
C GLU A 179 -13.05 -13.85 -23.32
N VAL A 180 -12.34 -12.74 -23.42
CA VAL A 180 -12.61 -11.56 -22.58
C VAL A 180 -13.54 -10.63 -23.34
N LEU A 181 -14.82 -10.57 -22.91
CA LEU A 181 -15.88 -9.83 -23.59
C LEU A 181 -15.82 -8.32 -23.37
N GLY A 182 -15.15 -7.87 -22.32
CA GLY A 182 -14.96 -6.46 -22.06
C GLY A 182 -14.47 -6.14 -20.66
N VAL A 183 -14.09 -4.87 -20.51
CA VAL A 183 -13.76 -4.24 -19.23
C VAL A 183 -14.71 -3.07 -19.02
N ALA A 184 -15.33 -2.95 -17.84
CA ALA A 184 -16.15 -1.81 -17.49
C ALA A 184 -15.47 -0.94 -16.43
N GLU A 185 -15.64 0.37 -16.56
CA GLU A 185 -15.11 1.36 -15.63
C GLU A 185 -16.23 2.33 -15.22
N LEU A 186 -16.39 2.53 -13.91
CA LEU A 186 -17.37 3.42 -13.32
C LEU A 186 -17.12 4.89 -13.69
N MET A 187 -15.83 5.27 -13.81
CA MET A 187 -15.41 6.62 -14.13
C MET A 187 -15.46 6.88 -15.66
N PRO A 188 -15.57 8.15 -16.10
CA PRO A 188 -15.50 8.50 -17.52
C PRO A 188 -14.08 8.42 -18.10
N TYR A 189 -13.12 7.86 -17.37
CA TYR A 189 -11.74 7.64 -17.76
C TYR A 189 -11.20 6.35 -17.12
N SER A 190 -10.18 5.75 -17.74
CA SER A 190 -9.52 4.57 -17.17
C SER A 190 -8.68 4.91 -15.94
N ASN A 191 -8.64 4.01 -14.97
CA ASN A 191 -7.78 4.07 -13.79
C ASN A 191 -6.48 3.27 -13.94
N GLY A 192 -6.21 2.68 -15.10
CA GLY A 192 -4.97 1.99 -15.40
C GLY A 192 -3.93 2.87 -16.08
N LEU A 193 -2.67 2.48 -15.99
CA LEU A 193 -1.57 3.17 -16.67
C LEU A 193 -1.74 3.12 -18.19
N PRO A 194 -1.42 4.20 -18.95
CA PRO A 194 -1.59 4.24 -20.41
C PRO A 194 -0.92 3.07 -21.14
N ARG A 195 0.26 2.62 -20.69
CA ARG A 195 0.94 1.47 -21.27
C ARG A 195 0.13 0.18 -21.13
N ASN A 196 -0.55 -0.01 -19.98
CA ASN A 196 -1.37 -1.19 -19.73
C ASN A 196 -2.66 -1.15 -20.55
N MET A 197 -3.25 0.03 -20.74
CA MET A 197 -4.36 0.23 -21.66
C MET A 197 -3.99 -0.28 -23.06
N LYS A 198 -2.85 0.17 -23.59
CA LYS A 198 -2.36 -0.24 -24.90
C LYS A 198 -2.10 -1.75 -24.99
N GLN A 199 -1.27 -2.28 -24.09
CA GLN A 199 -0.78 -3.64 -24.15
C GLN A 199 -1.81 -4.70 -23.73
N CYS A 200 -2.81 -4.33 -22.94
CA CYS A 200 -3.76 -5.29 -22.37
C CYS A 200 -5.15 -5.23 -23.00
N LEU A 201 -5.56 -4.09 -23.57
CA LEU A 201 -6.85 -3.96 -24.22
C LEU A 201 -6.71 -3.76 -25.73
N ASP A 202 -6.03 -2.69 -26.17
CA ASP A 202 -5.96 -2.34 -27.60
C ASP A 202 -5.33 -3.46 -28.43
N ASP A 203 -4.20 -4.00 -27.98
CA ASP A 203 -3.47 -5.06 -28.69
C ASP A 203 -4.26 -6.39 -28.75
N PHE A 204 -5.26 -6.57 -27.88
CA PHE A 204 -6.14 -7.75 -27.86
C PHE A 204 -7.55 -7.46 -28.40
N GLY A 205 -7.86 -6.22 -28.75
CA GLY A 205 -9.18 -5.82 -29.24
C GLY A 205 -10.28 -5.93 -28.17
N ILE A 206 -9.93 -5.84 -26.89
CA ILE A 206 -10.89 -5.95 -25.79
C ILE A 206 -11.58 -4.59 -25.58
N PRO A 207 -12.93 -4.51 -25.65
CA PRO A 207 -13.64 -3.26 -25.48
C PRO A 207 -13.63 -2.75 -24.04
N LEU A 208 -13.52 -1.41 -23.89
CA LEU A 208 -13.64 -0.70 -22.62
C LEU A 208 -14.93 0.11 -22.57
N TYR A 209 -15.75 -0.15 -21.57
CA TYR A 209 -17.02 0.54 -21.29
C TYR A 209 -16.84 1.55 -20.16
N LEU A 210 -16.55 2.80 -20.49
CA LEU A 210 -16.43 3.91 -19.52
C LEU A 210 -17.81 4.39 -19.06
N SER A 211 -17.91 4.88 -17.84
CA SER A 211 -19.16 5.29 -17.19
C SER A 211 -20.19 4.16 -17.13
N HIS A 212 -19.73 2.92 -16.84
CA HIS A 212 -20.57 1.73 -16.71
C HIS A 212 -20.26 0.96 -15.44
N THR A 213 -21.26 0.26 -14.92
CA THR A 213 -21.08 -0.66 -13.78
C THR A 213 -21.97 -1.88 -13.92
N VAL A 214 -21.59 -2.97 -13.25
CA VAL A 214 -22.43 -4.18 -13.16
C VAL A 214 -23.55 -3.92 -12.15
N THR A 215 -24.79 -3.99 -12.62
CA THR A 215 -25.98 -3.73 -11.81
C THR A 215 -26.72 -4.98 -11.39
N ASN A 216 -26.46 -6.11 -12.04
CA ASN A 216 -27.05 -7.39 -11.64
C ASN A 216 -26.20 -8.59 -12.07
N ILE A 217 -26.34 -9.70 -11.35
CA ILE A 217 -25.65 -10.97 -11.56
C ILE A 217 -26.69 -12.07 -11.59
N TYR A 218 -26.64 -12.90 -12.64
CA TYR A 218 -27.54 -14.03 -12.87
C TYR A 218 -26.77 -15.35 -12.93
N GLY A 219 -27.30 -16.38 -12.32
CA GLY A 219 -26.76 -17.73 -12.33
C GLY A 219 -26.97 -18.45 -11.01
N ARG A 220 -27.26 -19.71 -11.02
CA ARG A 220 -27.53 -20.51 -9.83
C ARG A 220 -26.25 -21.12 -9.24
N ASP A 221 -25.68 -22.09 -9.92
CA ASP A 221 -24.50 -22.81 -9.46
C ASP A 221 -23.22 -22.07 -9.89
N ARG A 222 -23.23 -21.54 -11.13
CA ARG A 222 -22.18 -20.72 -11.70
C ARG A 222 -22.78 -19.48 -12.35
N LEU A 223 -21.96 -18.45 -12.54
CA LEU A 223 -22.32 -17.23 -13.27
C LEU A 223 -22.71 -17.60 -14.71
N GLU A 224 -23.83 -17.11 -15.17
CA GLU A 224 -24.38 -17.33 -16.53
C GLU A 224 -24.48 -16.01 -17.29
N ARG A 225 -24.74 -14.91 -16.59
CA ARG A 225 -24.94 -13.59 -17.21
C ARG A 225 -24.68 -12.47 -16.22
N ILE A 226 -24.22 -11.34 -16.71
CA ILE A 226 -24.19 -10.06 -16.02
C ILE A 226 -25.05 -9.02 -16.74
N GLU A 227 -25.57 -8.07 -15.98
CA GLU A 227 -26.18 -6.84 -16.47
C GLU A 227 -25.20 -5.68 -16.25
N LEU A 228 -24.83 -5.02 -17.34
CA LEU A 228 -23.99 -3.83 -17.35
C LEU A 228 -24.84 -2.61 -17.68
N THR A 229 -24.78 -1.58 -16.85
CA THR A 229 -25.60 -0.38 -17.01
C THR A 229 -24.72 0.86 -17.03
N LYS A 230 -25.03 1.81 -17.93
CA LYS A 230 -24.41 3.12 -17.97
C LYS A 230 -24.77 3.92 -16.71
N VAL A 231 -23.85 4.74 -16.22
CA VAL A 231 -24.08 5.61 -15.06
C VAL A 231 -24.04 7.08 -15.46
N ASP A 232 -24.77 7.91 -14.73
CA ASP A 232 -24.74 9.36 -14.84
C ASP A 232 -23.52 9.99 -14.10
N ASP A 233 -23.41 11.33 -14.14
CA ASP A 233 -22.35 12.09 -13.48
C ASP A 233 -22.34 11.92 -11.95
N LYS A 234 -23.48 11.48 -11.35
CA LYS A 234 -23.59 11.13 -9.92
C LYS A 234 -23.30 9.65 -9.66
N ARG A 235 -22.85 8.91 -10.69
CA ARG A 235 -22.58 7.46 -10.66
C ARG A 235 -23.81 6.63 -10.36
N GLN A 236 -25.02 7.12 -10.73
CA GLN A 236 -26.26 6.37 -10.59
C GLN A 236 -26.62 5.68 -11.90
N PRO A 237 -27.05 4.41 -11.87
CA PRO A 237 -27.44 3.67 -13.07
C PRO A 237 -28.58 4.37 -13.84
N ILE A 238 -28.38 4.51 -15.16
CA ILE A 238 -29.37 5.11 -16.07
C ILE A 238 -30.29 4.00 -16.57
N LYS A 239 -31.54 4.02 -16.14
CA LYS A 239 -32.56 3.06 -16.55
C LYS A 239 -32.80 3.09 -18.06
N GLY A 240 -32.83 1.90 -18.69
CA GLY A 240 -33.00 1.73 -20.13
C GLY A 240 -31.68 1.69 -20.91
N SER A 241 -30.54 1.71 -20.22
CA SER A 241 -29.22 1.57 -20.83
C SER A 241 -28.56 0.21 -20.54
N GLU A 242 -29.34 -0.75 -20.03
CA GLU A 242 -28.86 -2.07 -19.64
C GLU A 242 -28.37 -2.86 -20.87
N MET A 243 -27.20 -3.45 -20.74
CA MET A 243 -26.61 -4.41 -21.67
C MET A 243 -26.39 -5.74 -20.94
N TYR A 244 -26.52 -6.82 -21.66
CA TYR A 244 -26.39 -8.16 -21.09
C TYR A 244 -25.22 -8.90 -21.72
N PHE A 245 -24.41 -9.55 -20.90
CA PHE A 245 -23.28 -10.37 -21.33
C PHE A 245 -23.41 -11.76 -20.75
N ASP A 246 -23.43 -12.77 -21.62
CA ASP A 246 -23.41 -14.17 -21.22
C ASP A 246 -21.96 -14.57 -20.91
N VAL A 247 -21.65 -14.69 -19.62
CA VAL A 247 -20.30 -14.94 -19.09
C VAL A 247 -20.36 -15.96 -17.96
N ASP A 248 -19.30 -16.75 -17.85
CA ASP A 248 -19.13 -17.70 -16.73
C ASP A 248 -18.23 -17.16 -15.63
N THR A 249 -17.58 -16.00 -15.86
CA THR A 249 -16.66 -15.39 -14.90
C THR A 249 -16.73 -13.86 -14.93
N LEU A 250 -16.84 -13.27 -13.74
CA LEU A 250 -16.71 -11.83 -13.48
C LEU A 250 -15.49 -11.58 -12.58
N LEU A 251 -14.53 -10.82 -13.08
CA LEU A 251 -13.37 -10.37 -12.29
C LEU A 251 -13.61 -8.96 -11.77
N LEU A 252 -13.31 -8.74 -10.50
CA LEU A 252 -13.46 -7.45 -9.83
C LEU A 252 -12.08 -6.82 -9.61
N SER A 253 -11.83 -5.68 -10.26
CA SER A 253 -10.63 -4.85 -10.11
C SER A 253 -11.02 -3.44 -9.66
N VAL A 254 -11.69 -3.33 -8.51
CA VAL A 254 -12.43 -2.15 -8.07
C VAL A 254 -11.79 -1.43 -6.89
N GLY A 255 -10.48 -1.53 -6.80
CA GLY A 255 -9.64 -0.90 -5.81
C GLY A 255 -9.20 -1.81 -4.67
N LEU A 256 -8.16 -1.35 -4.00
CA LEU A 256 -7.51 -2.01 -2.87
C LEU A 256 -7.89 -1.31 -1.57
N ILE A 257 -7.83 -2.04 -0.47
CA ILE A 257 -8.07 -1.55 0.88
C ILE A 257 -6.84 -1.92 1.71
N PRO A 258 -6.11 -0.96 2.30
CA PRO A 258 -5.03 -1.24 3.24
C PRO A 258 -5.50 -2.16 4.38
N GLU A 259 -4.66 -3.16 4.73
CA GLU A 259 -4.93 -4.07 5.84
C GLU A 259 -4.41 -3.45 7.13
N ASN A 260 -5.31 -2.99 7.99
CA ASN A 260 -4.92 -2.23 9.17
C ASN A 260 -5.60 -2.69 10.46
N THR A 261 -6.13 -3.91 10.49
CA THR A 261 -6.76 -4.46 11.70
C THR A 261 -5.83 -4.39 12.92
N LEU A 262 -4.56 -4.77 12.76
CA LEU A 262 -3.56 -4.69 13.84
C LEU A 262 -3.28 -3.25 14.28
N ALA A 263 -3.24 -2.30 13.33
CA ALA A 263 -3.02 -0.90 13.63
C ALA A 263 -4.19 -0.27 14.42
N GLU A 264 -5.43 -0.58 14.00
CA GLU A 264 -6.65 -0.13 14.67
C GLU A 264 -6.75 -0.70 16.10
N GLU A 265 -6.44 -1.99 16.27
CA GLU A 265 -6.43 -2.65 17.59
C GLU A 265 -5.38 -2.04 18.54
N ALA A 266 -4.25 -1.61 18.03
CA ALA A 266 -3.20 -0.92 18.80
C ALA A 266 -3.53 0.56 19.09
N GLY A 267 -4.69 1.06 18.65
CA GLY A 267 -5.12 2.43 18.88
C GLY A 267 -4.40 3.48 18.02
N ILE A 268 -3.80 3.06 16.90
CA ILE A 268 -3.14 3.97 15.96
C ILE A 268 -4.17 4.85 15.25
N GLU A 269 -3.90 6.16 15.15
CA GLU A 269 -4.75 7.10 14.41
C GLU A 269 -4.73 6.80 12.91
N MET A 270 -5.94 6.74 12.32
CA MET A 270 -6.14 6.39 10.92
C MET A 270 -6.61 7.58 10.09
N ASP A 271 -6.04 7.76 8.90
CA ASP A 271 -6.54 8.72 7.91
C ASP A 271 -7.67 8.09 7.08
N PRO A 272 -8.89 8.63 7.15
CA PRO A 272 -10.05 8.08 6.43
C PRO A 272 -9.91 8.18 4.90
N SER A 273 -9.06 9.05 4.37
CA SER A 273 -8.87 9.25 2.93
C SER A 273 -8.07 8.13 2.29
N ILE A 274 -7.02 7.66 2.96
CA ILE A 274 -6.16 6.56 2.52
C ILE A 274 -6.50 5.23 3.21
N ARG A 275 -7.26 5.27 4.31
CA ARG A 275 -7.55 4.12 5.20
C ARG A 275 -6.30 3.46 5.74
N GLY A 276 -5.24 4.25 5.92
CA GLY A 276 -3.97 3.85 6.50
C GLY A 276 -3.62 4.70 7.71
N PRO A 277 -2.58 4.34 8.46
CA PRO A 277 -2.10 5.10 9.60
C PRO A 277 -1.73 6.55 9.24
N ILE A 278 -2.02 7.49 10.14
CA ILE A 278 -1.43 8.82 10.10
C ILE A 278 0.03 8.67 10.53
N VAL A 279 0.96 9.13 9.67
CA VAL A 279 2.40 9.03 9.93
C VAL A 279 3.09 10.39 9.81
N ASP A 280 4.25 10.49 10.46
CA ASP A 280 5.18 11.61 10.29
C ASP A 280 6.17 11.38 9.12
N GLU A 281 7.12 12.28 8.92
CA GLU A 281 8.14 12.21 7.86
C GLU A 281 9.16 11.07 8.03
N ASN A 282 9.18 10.42 9.18
CA ASN A 282 9.95 9.21 9.46
C ASN A 282 9.10 7.93 9.34
N TYR A 283 7.84 8.07 8.92
CA TYR A 283 6.82 7.01 8.84
C TYR A 283 6.44 6.41 10.20
N MET A 284 6.71 7.12 11.31
CA MET A 284 6.24 6.75 12.63
C MET A 284 4.75 7.11 12.75
N THR A 285 3.97 6.20 13.33
CA THR A 285 2.54 6.38 13.56
C THR A 285 2.26 7.26 14.79
N SER A 286 0.99 7.42 15.15
CA SER A 286 0.61 8.09 16.41
C SER A 286 1.06 7.34 17.67
N VAL A 287 1.46 6.07 17.54
CA VAL A 287 2.03 5.28 18.62
C VAL A 287 3.54 5.21 18.45
N PRO A 288 4.34 5.77 19.39
CA PRO A 288 5.78 5.81 19.31
C PRO A 288 6.42 4.41 19.17
N GLY A 289 7.42 4.30 18.29
CA GLY A 289 8.11 3.03 18.00
C GLY A 289 7.35 2.10 17.06
N ILE A 290 6.15 2.48 16.60
CA ILE A 290 5.41 1.75 15.57
C ILE A 290 5.41 2.56 14.26
N PHE A 291 5.88 1.95 13.19
CA PHE A 291 6.03 2.53 11.86
C PHE A 291 5.15 1.81 10.85
N ALA A 292 4.78 2.49 9.77
CA ALA A 292 4.00 1.88 8.70
C ALA A 292 4.57 2.21 7.32
N CYS A 293 4.52 1.25 6.38
CA CYS A 293 5.00 1.46 5.02
C CYS A 293 4.23 0.61 4.00
N GLY A 294 4.43 0.95 2.73
CA GLY A 294 3.85 0.23 1.60
C GLY A 294 2.33 0.32 1.53
N ASN A 295 1.70 -0.70 0.96
CA ASN A 295 0.25 -0.68 0.70
C ASN A 295 -0.62 -0.75 1.96
N GLY A 296 -0.06 -1.08 3.12
CA GLY A 296 -0.72 -0.95 4.42
C GLY A 296 -0.86 0.51 4.86
N LEU A 297 0.08 1.38 4.46
CA LEU A 297 0.01 2.82 4.72
C LEU A 297 -0.87 3.51 3.67
N HIS A 298 -0.50 3.42 2.40
CA HIS A 298 -1.31 3.89 1.27
C HIS A 298 -0.95 3.09 0.01
N VAL A 299 -1.91 2.93 -0.90
CA VAL A 299 -1.73 2.08 -2.08
C VAL A 299 -0.78 2.74 -3.08
N HIS A 300 0.29 2.05 -3.44
CA HIS A 300 1.28 2.44 -4.44
C HIS A 300 0.97 1.86 -5.83
N ASP A 301 1.45 2.53 -6.89
CA ASP A 301 1.32 2.07 -8.27
C ASP A 301 2.47 1.13 -8.67
N LEU A 302 3.64 1.29 -8.05
CA LEU A 302 4.85 0.53 -8.36
C LEU A 302 5.48 -0.08 -7.12
N ALA A 303 5.89 -1.34 -7.19
CA ALA A 303 6.61 -2.03 -6.12
C ALA A 303 7.96 -1.35 -5.79
N ASP A 304 8.61 -0.74 -6.78
CA ASP A 304 9.81 0.07 -6.60
C ASP A 304 9.60 1.21 -5.57
N PHE A 305 8.42 1.84 -5.56
CA PHE A 305 8.10 2.90 -4.60
C PHE A 305 7.76 2.34 -3.23
N VAL A 306 7.16 1.15 -3.17
CA VAL A 306 6.92 0.44 -1.90
C VAL A 306 8.24 0.15 -1.20
N THR A 307 9.23 -0.40 -1.91
CA THR A 307 10.52 -0.75 -1.31
C THR A 307 11.34 0.48 -0.93
N LYS A 308 11.27 1.55 -1.73
CA LYS A 308 11.88 2.85 -1.39
C LYS A 308 11.29 3.41 -0.10
N GLN A 309 9.97 3.50 0.00
CA GLN A 309 9.29 4.01 1.20
C GLN A 309 9.59 3.14 2.43
N ALA A 310 9.58 1.82 2.27
CA ALA A 310 9.92 0.89 3.34
C ALA A 310 11.36 1.07 3.84
N GLY A 311 12.31 1.34 2.94
CA GLY A 311 13.67 1.71 3.31
C GLY A 311 13.76 3.04 4.06
N GLU A 312 12.98 4.05 3.64
CA GLU A 312 12.89 5.34 4.35
C GLU A 312 12.29 5.16 5.75
N ALA A 313 11.23 4.35 5.90
CA ALA A 313 10.63 4.01 7.20
C ALA A 313 11.62 3.29 8.12
N ALA A 314 12.40 2.34 7.58
CA ALA A 314 13.43 1.65 8.35
C ALA A 314 14.54 2.58 8.84
N VAL A 315 14.95 3.58 8.05
CA VAL A 315 15.90 4.64 8.49
C VAL A 315 15.30 5.47 9.62
N GLY A 316 14.02 5.85 9.52
CA GLY A 316 13.28 6.56 10.58
C GLY A 316 13.25 5.73 11.87
N ALA A 317 12.91 4.46 11.74
CA ALA A 317 12.85 3.52 12.85
C ALA A 317 14.22 3.31 13.54
N ALA A 318 15.29 3.19 12.76
CA ALA A 318 16.64 3.05 13.30
C ALA A 318 17.09 4.31 14.08
N ARG A 319 16.74 5.51 13.60
CA ARG A 319 16.99 6.76 14.32
C ARG A 319 16.24 6.83 15.65
N TYR A 320 14.97 6.44 15.63
CA TYR A 320 14.16 6.34 16.86
C TYR A 320 14.81 5.38 17.85
N TYR A 321 15.23 4.20 17.40
CA TYR A 321 15.91 3.21 18.25
C TYR A 321 17.20 3.76 18.89
N GLU A 322 18.07 4.44 18.13
CA GLU A 322 19.28 5.02 18.68
C GLU A 322 18.98 6.15 19.67
N ALA A 323 17.96 6.98 19.43
CA ALA A 323 17.53 7.99 20.38
C ALA A 323 16.98 7.38 21.67
N LEU A 324 16.18 6.31 21.57
CA LEU A 324 15.67 5.56 22.72
C LEU A 324 16.82 4.98 23.55
N LYS A 325 17.77 4.31 22.90
CA LYS A 325 18.95 3.74 23.53
C LYS A 325 19.84 4.78 24.25
N GLN A 326 20.00 5.97 23.66
CA GLN A 326 20.74 7.05 24.28
C GLN A 326 20.05 7.56 25.56
N ARG A 327 18.75 7.77 25.55
CA ARG A 327 17.97 8.19 26.72
C ARG A 327 18.04 7.18 27.85
N LEU A 328 17.94 5.87 27.51
CA LEU A 328 18.10 4.82 28.50
C LEU A 328 19.46 4.85 29.19
N LYS A 329 20.52 5.11 28.43
CA LYS A 329 21.87 5.27 29.00
C LYS A 329 21.96 6.49 29.93
N GLU A 330 21.40 7.61 29.51
CA GLU A 330 21.39 8.85 30.31
C GLU A 330 20.57 8.71 31.59
N ALA A 331 19.47 7.94 31.57
CA ALA A 331 18.65 7.65 32.75
C ALA A 331 19.32 6.69 33.74
N HIS A 332 20.27 5.86 33.29
CA HIS A 332 20.91 4.79 34.08
C HIS A 332 22.38 5.04 34.42
N ASP A 333 22.90 6.26 34.25
CA ASP A 333 24.29 6.62 34.61
C ASP A 333 24.58 6.51 36.12
N GLY A 334 23.81 5.69 36.86
CA GLY A 334 23.93 5.45 38.30
C GLY A 334 23.90 3.98 38.77
N ASP A 335 23.33 3.02 38.05
CA ASP A 335 23.30 1.61 38.50
C ASP A 335 23.04 0.65 37.32
N GLU A 336 23.71 -0.52 37.33
CA GLU A 336 23.45 -1.64 36.43
C GLU A 336 22.04 -2.22 36.71
N ALA A 337 21.01 -1.74 36.04
CA ALA A 337 19.68 -2.32 36.10
C ALA A 337 19.31 -2.97 34.76
N GLU A 338 18.98 -4.25 34.85
CA GLU A 338 18.43 -5.07 33.76
C GLU A 338 17.22 -4.38 33.13
N THR A 339 17.33 -4.02 31.85
CA THR A 339 16.29 -3.39 31.07
C THR A 339 15.23 -4.42 30.66
N PHE A 340 14.21 -4.60 31.49
CA PHE A 340 12.97 -5.25 31.11
C PHE A 340 11.80 -4.28 31.32
N GLY A 341 11.19 -3.84 30.19
CA GLY A 341 9.88 -3.21 30.19
C GLY A 341 9.87 -1.73 30.57
N LEU A 342 10.13 -0.88 29.61
CA LEU A 342 9.81 0.55 29.73
C LEU A 342 8.29 0.73 29.77
N SER A 343 7.78 1.23 30.90
CA SER A 343 6.44 1.79 30.95
C SER A 343 6.44 3.09 30.16
N THR A 344 5.53 3.23 29.23
CA THR A 344 5.43 4.32 28.27
C THR A 344 4.75 5.58 28.81
N ASP A 345 4.47 5.67 30.12
CA ASP A 345 3.48 6.62 30.62
C ASP A 345 3.99 8.03 30.83
N ASP A 346 5.32 8.28 30.95
CA ASP A 346 5.82 9.62 31.24
C ASP A 346 6.90 10.19 30.30
N ASP A 347 7.62 9.37 29.50
CA ASP A 347 8.80 9.84 28.75
C ASP A 347 8.58 9.97 27.22
N ASP A 348 7.56 9.34 26.64
CA ASP A 348 7.26 9.41 25.19
C ASP A 348 6.56 10.73 24.78
N GLU A 349 5.91 11.44 25.71
CA GLU A 349 5.32 12.77 25.44
C GLU A 349 6.37 13.81 24.99
N SER A 350 7.62 13.68 25.38
CA SER A 350 8.66 14.64 25.00
C SER A 350 9.19 14.43 23.57
N LEU A 351 9.06 13.22 23.00
CA LEU A 351 9.29 12.92 21.57
C LEU A 351 8.03 13.20 20.73
N ALA A 352 6.86 13.07 21.32
CA ALA A 352 5.57 13.28 20.67
C ALA A 352 5.03 14.70 20.83
N SER A 353 5.53 15.48 21.81
CA SER A 353 4.88 16.73 22.20
C SER A 353 5.28 17.95 21.38
N ASN A 354 4.29 18.57 20.78
CA ASN A 354 4.12 19.99 20.48
C ASN A 354 4.88 20.64 19.34
N SER A 355 5.41 19.89 18.37
CA SER A 355 6.18 20.51 17.30
C SER A 355 5.90 19.95 15.92
N TYR A 356 4.70 19.43 15.67
CA TYR A 356 4.26 19.09 14.33
C TYR A 356 3.64 20.28 13.61
N CYS A 357 3.80 20.34 12.28
CA CYS A 357 2.89 20.99 11.36
C CYS A 357 2.14 19.90 10.58
N GLU A 358 0.91 20.19 10.21
CA GLU A 358 0.11 19.26 9.42
C GLU A 358 0.37 19.46 7.92
N ALA A 359 0.22 18.39 7.15
CA ALA A 359 0.27 18.43 5.69
C ALA A 359 -1.14 18.24 5.11
N HIS A 360 -1.67 19.28 4.50
CA HIS A 360 -3.04 19.34 4.02
C HIS A 360 -3.15 19.12 2.52
N ALA A 361 -4.15 18.34 2.12
CA ALA A 361 -4.60 18.22 0.75
C ALA A 361 -5.44 19.44 0.36
N GLY A 362 -4.86 20.34 -0.44
CA GLY A 362 -5.53 21.53 -0.97
C GLY A 362 -6.37 21.23 -2.22
N ASN A 363 -6.52 22.25 -3.08
CA ASN A 363 -7.32 22.13 -4.29
C ASN A 363 -6.85 20.99 -5.19
N MET A 364 -7.79 20.16 -5.67
CA MET A 364 -7.58 19.01 -6.56
C MET A 364 -6.67 17.89 -6.04
N VAL A 365 -6.24 17.91 -4.77
CA VAL A 365 -5.47 16.86 -4.11
C VAL A 365 -6.39 16.01 -3.22
N SER A 366 -6.22 14.69 -3.24
CA SER A 366 -7.05 13.76 -2.48
C SER A 366 -6.54 13.54 -1.05
N TYR A 367 -5.23 13.42 -0.89
CA TYR A 367 -4.52 13.21 0.37
C TYR A 367 -3.05 13.57 0.23
N VAL A 368 -2.34 13.69 1.35
CA VAL A 368 -0.87 13.89 1.42
C VAL A 368 -0.29 12.94 2.46
N VAL A 369 0.79 12.24 2.13
CA VAL A 369 1.57 11.39 3.03
C VAL A 369 3.03 11.82 2.97
N PRO A 370 3.69 12.06 4.12
CA PRO A 370 3.18 12.01 5.49
C PRO A 370 2.18 13.14 5.80
N ALA A 371 1.29 12.89 6.76
CA ALA A 371 0.28 13.86 7.17
C ALA A 371 0.76 14.82 8.27
N LYS A 372 1.83 14.46 8.98
CA LYS A 372 2.45 15.26 10.05
C LYS A 372 3.94 15.44 9.74
N LEU A 373 4.50 16.57 10.07
CA LEU A 373 5.93 16.87 9.94
C LEU A 373 6.44 17.53 11.22
N HIS A 374 7.56 17.07 11.75
CA HIS A 374 8.21 17.78 12.85
C HIS A 374 8.65 19.18 12.41
N LYS A 375 8.59 20.16 13.30
CA LYS A 375 9.03 21.53 13.01
C LYS A 375 10.56 21.68 13.02
N LYS A 376 11.26 20.74 13.65
CA LYS A 376 12.73 20.71 13.76
C LYS A 376 13.24 19.29 13.60
N SER A 377 14.53 19.17 13.34
CA SER A 377 15.23 17.88 13.21
C SER A 377 14.71 17.01 12.05
N LEU A 378 14.22 17.65 11.00
CA LEU A 378 13.76 16.95 9.80
C LEU A 378 14.92 16.20 9.11
N PRO A 379 14.63 15.09 8.42
CA PRO A 379 15.62 14.44 7.56
C PRO A 379 16.08 15.40 6.47
N LYS A 380 17.25 15.11 5.84
CA LYS A 380 17.81 15.96 4.76
C LYS A 380 16.80 16.26 3.66
N ALA A 381 15.92 15.31 3.40
CA ALA A 381 14.87 15.41 2.40
C ALA A 381 13.61 14.70 2.90
N VAL A 382 12.46 15.29 2.67
CA VAL A 382 11.12 14.72 2.92
C VAL A 382 10.46 14.48 1.58
N THR A 383 9.97 13.27 1.35
CA THR A 383 9.19 12.92 0.17
C THR A 383 7.71 13.05 0.51
N LEU A 384 6.99 13.89 -0.22
CA LEU A 384 5.54 14.01 -0.14
C LEU A 384 4.90 13.15 -1.23
N TYR A 385 3.99 12.27 -0.86
CA TYR A 385 3.18 11.45 -1.76
C TYR A 385 1.74 11.94 -1.76
N PHE A 386 1.13 12.07 -2.93
CA PHE A 386 -0.26 12.50 -3.04
C PHE A 386 -0.88 12.05 -4.37
N ARG A 387 -2.21 12.08 -4.46
CA ARG A 387 -2.96 11.82 -5.71
C ARG A 387 -3.89 12.96 -6.03
N VAL A 388 -4.10 13.15 -7.32
CA VAL A 388 -5.08 14.13 -7.84
C VAL A 388 -6.49 13.53 -7.84
N ARG A 389 -7.52 14.39 -7.82
CA ARG A 389 -8.93 13.95 -7.77
C ARG A 389 -9.52 13.63 -9.14
N LYS A 390 -8.99 14.19 -10.21
CA LYS A 390 -9.43 13.97 -11.60
C LYS A 390 -8.24 14.13 -12.56
N PRO A 391 -8.31 13.59 -13.78
CA PRO A 391 -7.33 13.88 -14.81
C PRO A 391 -7.34 15.37 -15.16
N MET A 392 -6.15 15.96 -15.31
CA MET A 392 -5.96 17.37 -15.68
C MET A 392 -4.74 17.50 -16.59
N ASN A 393 -4.78 18.47 -17.48
CA ASN A 393 -3.68 18.80 -18.39
C ASN A 393 -3.16 20.20 -18.07
N ASP A 394 -1.89 20.45 -18.37
CA ASP A 394 -1.21 21.73 -18.22
C ASP A 394 -1.49 22.36 -16.84
N VAL A 395 -0.90 21.77 -15.82
CA VAL A 395 -1.12 22.14 -14.43
C VAL A 395 0.17 22.50 -13.71
N THR A 396 0.03 23.29 -12.67
CA THR A 396 1.10 23.59 -11.72
C THR A 396 0.79 22.97 -10.37
N ILE A 397 1.68 22.08 -9.89
CA ILE A 397 1.69 21.58 -8.52
C ILE A 397 2.39 22.63 -7.66
N GLU A 398 1.69 23.17 -6.68
CA GLU A 398 2.24 24.10 -5.69
C GLU A 398 2.27 23.47 -4.30
N ILE A 399 3.39 23.64 -3.63
CA ILE A 399 3.57 23.26 -2.24
C ILE A 399 3.96 24.50 -1.47
N SER A 400 3.15 24.86 -0.49
CA SER A 400 3.37 26.01 0.39
C SER A 400 3.41 25.58 1.84
N LYS A 401 4.12 26.34 2.69
CA LYS A 401 4.09 26.21 4.14
C LYS A 401 3.74 27.58 4.74
N GLY A 402 2.57 27.68 5.37
CA GLY A 402 1.95 28.96 5.65
C GLY A 402 1.84 29.80 4.37
N ASP A 403 2.31 31.05 4.40
CA ASP A 403 2.29 31.94 3.24
C ASP A 403 3.49 31.78 2.28
N LYS A 404 4.47 30.92 2.63
CA LYS A 404 5.69 30.73 1.84
C LYS A 404 5.51 29.63 0.80
N LEU A 405 5.65 29.97 -0.48
CA LEU A 405 5.73 28.97 -1.57
C LEU A 405 7.07 28.24 -1.45
N MET A 406 7.02 26.92 -1.23
CA MET A 406 8.18 26.05 -1.07
C MET A 406 8.64 25.48 -2.41
N ARG A 407 7.68 25.09 -3.25
CA ARG A 407 7.95 24.48 -4.54
C ARG A 407 6.79 24.69 -5.52
N SER A 408 7.14 24.86 -6.79
CA SER A 408 6.19 24.93 -7.92
C SER A 408 6.73 24.03 -9.03
N ILE A 409 5.88 23.16 -9.58
CA ILE A 409 6.26 22.17 -10.61
C ILE A 409 5.18 22.15 -11.69
N ASN A 410 5.56 22.45 -12.93
CA ASN A 410 4.67 22.31 -14.07
C ASN A 410 4.62 20.84 -14.52
N LYS A 411 3.42 20.38 -14.86
CA LYS A 411 3.13 19.05 -15.37
C LYS A 411 2.20 19.14 -16.58
N ASP A 412 2.57 18.48 -17.66
CA ASP A 412 1.73 18.41 -18.85
C ASP A 412 0.42 17.64 -18.58
N VAL A 413 0.51 16.58 -17.79
CA VAL A 413 -0.63 15.71 -17.43
C VAL A 413 -0.46 15.20 -15.98
N VAL A 414 -1.57 15.18 -15.25
CA VAL A 414 -1.69 14.46 -13.99
C VAL A 414 -2.97 13.62 -13.98
N ILE A 415 -2.90 12.40 -13.46
CA ILE A 415 -4.04 11.46 -13.44
C ILE A 415 -4.18 10.79 -12.08
N PRO A 416 -5.40 10.44 -11.62
CA PRO A 416 -5.61 9.81 -10.31
C PRO A 416 -4.93 8.44 -10.14
N SER A 417 -4.68 7.73 -11.24
CA SER A 417 -4.00 6.43 -11.24
C SER A 417 -2.50 6.51 -11.02
N GLU A 418 -1.89 7.69 -11.18
CA GLU A 418 -0.48 7.90 -10.92
C GLU A 418 -0.28 8.70 -9.63
N MET A 419 0.55 8.17 -8.73
CA MET A 419 0.93 8.82 -7.50
C MET A 419 2.02 9.85 -7.77
N GLU A 420 1.75 11.11 -7.44
CA GLU A 420 2.73 12.17 -7.49
C GLU A 420 3.67 12.09 -6.29
N GLN A 421 4.94 12.39 -6.53
CA GLN A 421 5.98 12.43 -5.52
C GLN A 421 6.75 13.74 -5.65
N VAL A 422 6.87 14.47 -4.53
CA VAL A 422 7.68 15.70 -4.49
C VAL A 422 8.62 15.65 -3.32
N VAL A 423 9.92 15.82 -3.60
CA VAL A 423 10.96 15.85 -2.56
C VAL A 423 11.25 17.31 -2.19
N ILE A 424 11.23 17.61 -0.90
CA ILE A 424 11.56 18.92 -0.34
C ILE A 424 12.72 18.76 0.64
N ALA A 425 13.70 19.66 0.59
CA ALA A 425 14.78 19.66 1.56
C ALA A 425 14.25 19.98 2.96
N GLY A 426 14.58 19.16 3.96
CA GLY A 426 14.11 19.34 5.34
C GLY A 426 14.44 20.73 5.88
N LYS A 427 15.65 21.23 5.64
CA LYS A 427 16.05 22.58 6.01
C LYS A 427 15.09 23.67 5.52
N ASN A 428 14.58 23.55 4.29
CA ASN A 428 13.63 24.53 3.76
C ASN A 428 12.30 24.48 4.52
N LEU A 429 11.86 23.28 4.93
CA LEU A 429 10.66 23.10 5.74
C LEU A 429 10.81 23.64 7.14
N GLU A 430 11.99 23.54 7.74
CA GLU A 430 12.28 24.10 9.08
C GLU A 430 12.30 25.64 9.10
N GLU A 431 12.68 26.27 7.98
CA GLU A 431 12.77 27.74 7.85
C GLU A 431 11.42 28.44 7.66
N ALA A 432 10.31 27.71 7.52
CA ALA A 432 8.98 28.26 7.31
C ALA A 432 8.03 27.87 8.44
N ASP A 433 7.19 28.80 8.86
CA ASP A 433 6.14 28.57 9.85
C ASP A 433 4.80 28.20 9.21
N GLY A 434 3.91 27.60 10.00
CA GLY A 434 2.56 27.19 9.58
C GLY A 434 2.51 25.77 9.02
N ASP A 435 1.33 25.40 8.54
CA ASP A 435 1.05 24.08 7.99
C ASP A 435 1.44 23.99 6.52
N LEU A 436 1.73 22.77 6.08
CA LEU A 436 2.05 22.48 4.68
C LEU A 436 0.75 22.27 3.89
N THR A 437 0.68 22.82 2.70
CA THR A 437 -0.44 22.60 1.78
C THR A 437 0.09 22.20 0.41
N VAL A 438 -0.43 21.09 -0.12
CA VAL A 438 -0.21 20.64 -1.49
C VAL A 438 -1.46 20.91 -2.31
N GLN A 439 -1.35 21.68 -3.39
CA GLN A 439 -2.48 22.01 -4.26
C GLN A 439 -2.10 21.99 -5.73
N ILE A 440 -3.11 21.89 -6.59
CA ILE A 440 -2.94 21.93 -8.05
C ILE A 440 -3.74 23.08 -8.62
N LYS A 441 -3.10 23.83 -9.49
CA LYS A 441 -3.70 24.92 -10.27
C LYS A 441 -3.70 24.55 -11.74
N GLU A 442 -4.79 24.85 -12.45
CA GLU A 442 -4.84 24.83 -13.91
C GLU A 442 -4.13 26.11 -14.42
N ASN A 443 -3.25 25.99 -15.42
CA ASN A 443 -2.49 27.11 -15.99
C ASN A 443 -3.34 27.94 -16.99
#